data_0770081d8283a873ee273254c4a5f124
#
_entry.id   0770081d8283a873ee273254c4a5f124
#
_cell.length_a   1.000
_cell.length_b   1.000
_cell.length_c   1.000
_cell.angle_alpha   90.00
_cell.angle_beta   90.00
_cell.angle_gamma   90.00
#
_symmetry.space_group_name_H-M   'P 1'
#
loop_
_entity.id
_entity.type
_entity.pdbx_description
1 polymer ?
#
loop_
_entity_poly.entity_id
_entity_poly.type
_entity_poly.pdbx_seq_one_letter_code
_entity_poly.pdbx_strand_id
1 'polypeptide(L)'
;VSVTASGSSFIGGAHGMPILASFNLDIADGKLKTLSDLFADAQTGLKAVSAECRRQLEGRYEAKLRADPGSMTPAQQDSNIQSMKRWIEKGTQPTAGNFDVFLIDGLDTRAIGVTVIFPPYQVAAYADGPQQVEVPAKVFYDLLKPEYKDAFAIDTEANKPAQGVR
;
A
#
# COMPACT_ATOMS: atom_id res chain seq x y z
N VAL A 1 -14.39 8.98 -5.84
CA VAL A 1 -14.65 7.58 -6.24
C VAL A 1 -13.33 6.91 -6.57
N SER A 2 -13.09 5.73 -6.00
CA SER A 2 -11.87 4.93 -6.25
C SER A 2 -12.26 3.60 -6.89
N VAL A 3 -11.56 3.22 -7.96
CA VAL A 3 -11.77 1.96 -8.69
C VAL A 3 -10.42 1.35 -9.04
N THR A 4 -10.31 0.03 -8.92
CA THR A 4 -9.17 -0.72 -9.47
C THR A 4 -9.57 -1.51 -10.70
N ALA A 5 -8.63 -1.66 -11.61
CA ALA A 5 -8.71 -2.60 -12.72
C ALA A 5 -7.54 -3.58 -12.62
N SER A 6 -7.82 -4.86 -12.81
CA SER A 6 -6.81 -5.89 -12.87
C SER A 6 -6.98 -6.74 -14.13
N GLY A 7 -5.87 -7.16 -14.70
CA GLY A 7 -5.83 -8.02 -15.87
C GLY A 7 -4.50 -8.76 -15.96
N SER A 8 -4.31 -9.52 -17.01
CA SER A 8 -3.04 -10.14 -17.31
C SER A 8 -2.77 -10.11 -18.81
N SER A 9 -1.50 -9.93 -19.15
CA SER A 9 -1.01 -10.04 -20.52
C SER A 9 -0.06 -11.25 -20.61
N PHE A 10 -0.23 -12.10 -21.61
CA PHE A 10 0.68 -13.20 -21.88
C PHE A 10 1.34 -13.00 -23.25
N ILE A 11 2.63 -12.74 -23.23
CA ILE A 11 3.44 -12.51 -24.43
C ILE A 11 4.45 -13.64 -24.66
N GLY A 12 4.24 -14.79 -24.03
CA GLY A 12 5.18 -15.92 -23.98
C GLY A 12 6.05 -15.87 -22.72
N GLY A 13 6.50 -17.04 -22.27
CA GLY A 13 7.34 -17.18 -21.08
C GLY A 13 6.70 -18.07 -20.00
N ALA A 14 7.29 -18.08 -18.79
CA ALA A 14 6.88 -18.98 -17.71
C ALA A 14 5.54 -18.57 -17.05
N HIS A 15 5.14 -17.32 -17.13
CA HIS A 15 3.90 -16.81 -16.52
C HIS A 15 3.41 -15.53 -17.23
N GLY A 16 2.14 -15.20 -17.05
CA GLY A 16 1.57 -13.93 -17.51
C GLY A 16 2.11 -12.72 -16.72
N MET A 17 2.06 -11.55 -17.35
CA MET A 17 2.36 -10.28 -16.69
C MET A 17 1.07 -9.71 -16.11
N PRO A 18 0.96 -9.52 -14.79
CA PRO A 18 -0.21 -8.87 -14.21
C PRO A 18 -0.24 -7.39 -14.58
N ILE A 19 -1.43 -6.91 -14.89
CA ILE A 19 -1.70 -5.50 -15.13
C ILE A 19 -2.58 -5.03 -13.97
N LEU A 20 -2.13 -4.01 -13.26
CA LEU A 20 -2.87 -3.39 -12.17
C LEU A 20 -2.93 -1.88 -12.42
N ALA A 21 -4.11 -1.31 -12.28
CA ALA A 21 -4.31 0.12 -12.36
C ALA A 21 -5.36 0.56 -11.33
N SER A 22 -5.27 1.80 -10.89
CA SER A 22 -6.31 2.44 -10.09
C SER A 22 -6.71 3.79 -10.68
N PHE A 23 -7.96 4.16 -10.46
CA PHE A 23 -8.53 5.42 -10.91
C PHE A 23 -9.22 6.05 -9.71
N ASN A 24 -8.70 7.19 -9.26
CA ASN A 24 -9.22 7.93 -8.12
C ASN A 24 -9.79 9.26 -8.63
N LEU A 25 -11.11 9.31 -8.81
CA LEU A 25 -11.81 10.47 -9.33
C LEU A 25 -12.28 11.36 -8.19
N ASP A 26 -11.85 12.60 -8.20
CA ASP A 26 -12.43 13.65 -7.38
C ASP A 26 -13.69 14.16 -8.07
N ILE A 27 -14.84 13.94 -7.44
CA ILE A 27 -16.14 14.30 -8.02
C ILE A 27 -16.40 15.82 -7.94
N ALA A 28 -15.66 16.55 -7.12
CA ALA A 28 -15.84 17.99 -6.98
C ALA A 28 -15.26 18.76 -8.19
N ASP A 29 -14.13 18.30 -8.73
CA ASP A 29 -13.48 18.92 -9.88
C ASP A 29 -13.47 18.06 -11.16
N GLY A 30 -13.97 16.82 -11.07
CA GLY A 30 -14.05 15.89 -12.19
C GLY A 30 -12.70 15.35 -12.66
N LYS A 31 -11.64 15.42 -11.84
CA LYS A 31 -10.28 15.03 -12.23
C LYS A 31 -9.81 13.77 -11.52
N LEU A 32 -9.00 12.99 -12.25
CA LEU A 32 -8.24 11.91 -11.64
C LEU A 32 -7.12 12.48 -10.77
N LYS A 33 -6.95 11.87 -9.60
CA LYS A 33 -5.92 12.25 -8.63
C LYS A 33 -4.92 11.11 -8.44
N THR A 34 -3.66 11.48 -8.39
CA THR A 34 -2.57 10.64 -7.87
C THR A 34 -2.54 10.73 -6.35
N LEU A 35 -1.82 9.81 -5.70
CA LEU A 35 -1.65 9.89 -4.25
C LEU A 35 -0.96 11.20 -3.83
N SER A 36 -0.01 11.68 -4.63
CA SER A 36 0.70 12.95 -4.41
C SER A 36 -0.23 14.17 -4.41
N ASP A 37 -1.31 14.13 -5.18
CA ASP A 37 -2.24 15.25 -5.31
C ASP A 37 -3.04 15.53 -4.03
N LEU A 38 -3.12 14.55 -3.12
CA LEU A 38 -3.80 14.71 -1.84
C LEU A 38 -3.04 15.59 -0.86
N PHE A 39 -1.71 15.74 -1.02
CA PHE A 39 -0.84 16.36 -0.04
C PHE A 39 -0.51 17.82 -0.34
N ALA A 40 -0.41 18.65 0.69
CA ALA A 40 0.06 20.03 0.58
C ALA A 40 1.52 20.09 0.09
N ASP A 41 2.37 19.19 0.60
CA ASP A 41 3.70 18.88 0.08
C ASP A 41 3.75 17.40 -0.30
N ALA A 42 3.83 17.14 -1.60
CA ALA A 42 3.80 15.80 -2.16
C ALA A 42 4.91 14.89 -1.61
N GLN A 43 6.12 15.44 -1.44
CA GLN A 43 7.26 14.67 -0.97
C GLN A 43 7.13 14.27 0.48
N THR A 44 6.63 15.17 1.33
CA THR A 44 6.39 14.89 2.76
C THR A 44 5.26 13.88 2.92
N GLY A 45 4.18 14.02 2.17
CA GLY A 45 3.07 13.07 2.17
C GLY A 45 3.49 11.67 1.74
N LEU A 46 4.21 11.57 0.61
CA LEU A 46 4.73 10.28 0.13
C LEU A 46 5.70 9.64 1.12
N LYS A 47 6.53 10.42 1.82
CA LYS A 47 7.42 9.90 2.88
C LYS A 47 6.65 9.26 4.02
N ALA A 48 5.55 9.89 4.47
CA ALA A 48 4.73 9.35 5.55
C ALA A 48 4.06 8.02 5.14
N VAL A 49 3.44 7.97 3.95
CA VAL A 49 2.83 6.75 3.41
C VAL A 49 3.89 5.66 3.19
N SER A 50 5.04 6.01 2.61
CA SER A 50 6.16 5.10 2.38
C SER A 50 6.65 4.45 3.68
N ALA A 51 6.85 5.26 4.73
CA ALA A 51 7.32 4.77 6.03
C ALA A 51 6.34 3.75 6.63
N GLU A 52 5.04 4.03 6.56
CA GLU A 52 4.02 3.11 7.07
C GLU A 52 3.92 1.84 6.23
N CYS A 53 3.94 1.94 4.90
CA CYS A 53 3.96 0.77 4.02
C CYS A 53 5.17 -0.13 4.31
N ARG A 54 6.35 0.47 4.43
CA ARG A 54 7.59 -0.25 4.77
C ARG A 54 7.48 -0.96 6.09
N ARG A 55 7.07 -0.26 7.14
CA ARG A 55 6.89 -0.82 8.48
C ARG A 55 5.99 -2.05 8.48
N GLN A 56 4.84 -1.97 7.79
CA GLN A 56 3.89 -3.09 7.73
C GLN A 56 4.42 -4.27 6.93
N LEU A 57 5.01 -4.02 5.76
CA LEU A 57 5.55 -5.08 4.90
C LEU A 57 6.71 -5.82 5.56
N GLU A 58 7.65 -5.09 6.15
CA GLU A 58 8.78 -5.67 6.88
C GLU A 58 8.30 -6.52 8.07
N GLY A 59 7.36 -5.99 8.86
CA GLY A 59 6.79 -6.70 9.99
C GLY A 59 6.05 -7.99 9.59
N ARG A 60 5.24 -7.94 8.53
CA ARG A 60 4.53 -9.13 8.00
C ARG A 60 5.50 -10.18 7.50
N TYR A 61 6.52 -9.78 6.75
CA TYR A 61 7.51 -10.71 6.22
C TYR A 61 8.33 -11.37 7.33
N GLU A 62 8.83 -10.57 8.27
CA GLU A 62 9.59 -11.10 9.41
C GLU A 62 8.76 -12.06 10.26
N ALA A 63 7.52 -11.70 10.58
CA ALA A 63 6.60 -12.55 11.33
C ALA A 63 6.33 -13.88 10.59
N LYS A 64 6.06 -13.84 9.28
CA LYS A 64 5.84 -15.02 8.44
C LYS A 64 7.06 -15.95 8.46
N LEU A 65 8.27 -15.40 8.25
CA LEU A 65 9.50 -16.18 8.20
C LEU A 65 9.86 -16.77 9.56
N ARG A 66 9.63 -16.04 10.66
CA ARG A 66 9.88 -16.54 12.03
C ARG A 66 8.88 -17.64 12.42
N ALA A 67 7.63 -17.56 11.95
CA ALA A 67 6.60 -18.56 12.23
C ALA A 67 6.83 -19.86 11.45
N ASP A 68 7.31 -19.77 10.21
CA ASP A 68 7.62 -20.94 9.36
C ASP A 68 9.00 -20.78 8.68
N PRO A 69 10.06 -21.07 9.42
CA PRO A 69 11.43 -20.92 8.92
C PRO A 69 11.86 -22.03 7.95
N GLY A 70 11.06 -23.09 7.79
CA GLY A 70 11.45 -24.29 7.04
C GLY A 70 12.73 -24.91 7.61
N SER A 71 13.70 -25.24 6.75
CA SER A 71 15.00 -25.82 7.13
C SER A 71 16.09 -24.78 7.40
N MET A 72 15.75 -23.48 7.44
CA MET A 72 16.74 -22.42 7.62
C MET A 72 17.28 -22.35 9.04
N THR A 73 18.58 -22.18 9.17
CA THR A 73 19.22 -21.82 10.44
C THR A 73 18.84 -20.38 10.85
N PRO A 74 18.96 -20.01 12.14
CA PRO A 74 18.71 -18.64 12.58
C PRO A 74 19.50 -17.59 11.78
N ALA A 75 20.77 -17.85 11.48
CA ALA A 75 21.61 -16.96 10.68
C ALA A 75 21.11 -16.79 9.24
N GLN A 76 20.59 -17.86 8.63
CA GLN A 76 19.99 -17.80 7.29
C GLN A 76 18.67 -17.02 7.31
N GLN A 77 17.84 -17.18 8.36
CA GLN A 77 16.62 -16.39 8.53
C GLN A 77 16.96 -14.90 8.64
N ASP A 78 17.94 -14.52 9.48
CA ASP A 78 18.35 -13.13 9.63
C ASP A 78 18.87 -12.54 8.32
N SER A 79 19.67 -13.30 7.57
CA SER A 79 20.15 -12.88 6.24
C SER A 79 19.01 -12.67 5.24
N ASN A 80 18.01 -13.56 5.22
CA ASN A 80 16.84 -13.44 4.37
C ASN A 80 15.98 -12.23 4.76
N ILE A 81 15.75 -12.01 6.06
CA ILE A 81 15.03 -10.83 6.56
C ILE A 81 15.72 -9.55 6.10
N GLN A 82 17.05 -9.45 6.26
CA GLN A 82 17.79 -8.26 5.82
C GLN A 82 17.73 -8.05 4.30
N SER A 83 17.77 -9.12 3.53
CA SER A 83 17.66 -9.04 2.07
C SER A 83 16.29 -8.58 1.63
N MET A 84 15.23 -9.07 2.28
CA MET A 84 13.86 -8.65 2.01
C MET A 84 13.61 -7.21 2.46
N LYS A 85 14.13 -6.79 3.60
CA LYS A 85 14.03 -5.38 4.06
C LYS A 85 14.64 -4.42 3.02
N ARG A 86 15.80 -4.74 2.45
CA ARG A 86 16.38 -3.93 1.35
C ARG A 86 15.50 -3.91 0.09
N TRP A 87 14.87 -5.02 -0.25
CA TRP A 87 13.94 -5.07 -1.40
C TRP A 87 12.70 -4.21 -1.15
N ILE A 88 12.06 -4.39 0.02
CA ILE A 88 10.90 -3.59 0.43
C ILE A 88 11.27 -2.09 0.46
N GLU A 89 12.42 -1.75 1.04
CA GLU A 89 12.91 -0.37 1.07
C GLU A 89 13.00 0.26 -0.32
N LYS A 90 13.57 -0.47 -1.28
CA LYS A 90 13.67 -0.03 -2.66
C LYS A 90 12.30 0.16 -3.31
N GLY A 91 11.39 -0.80 -3.14
CA GLY A 91 10.05 -0.79 -3.74
C GLY A 91 9.08 0.19 -3.07
N THR A 92 9.41 0.67 -1.87
CA THR A 92 8.61 1.66 -1.12
C THR A 92 9.25 3.05 -1.06
N GLN A 93 10.27 3.35 -1.88
CA GLN A 93 10.85 4.69 -1.89
C GLN A 93 9.78 5.74 -2.19
N PRO A 94 9.83 6.94 -1.55
CA PRO A 94 8.78 7.95 -1.65
C PRO A 94 8.83 8.70 -2.98
N THR A 95 8.64 7.96 -4.06
CA THR A 95 8.51 8.46 -5.44
C THR A 95 7.09 8.14 -5.93
N ALA A 96 6.48 9.04 -6.70
CA ALA A 96 5.10 8.90 -7.16
C ALA A 96 4.85 7.54 -7.83
N GLY A 97 5.72 7.11 -8.73
CA GLY A 97 5.56 5.84 -9.46
C GLY A 97 5.53 4.57 -8.59
N ASN A 98 6.04 4.61 -7.36
CA ASN A 98 5.92 3.49 -6.43
C ASN A 98 4.54 3.39 -5.78
N PHE A 99 3.70 4.41 -5.91
CA PHE A 99 2.39 4.52 -5.29
C PHE A 99 1.28 4.82 -6.32
N ASP A 100 1.50 4.44 -7.58
CA ASP A 100 0.54 4.69 -8.66
C ASP A 100 -0.75 3.89 -8.51
N VAL A 101 -0.68 2.71 -7.88
CA VAL A 101 -1.86 1.88 -7.66
C VAL A 101 -2.31 2.00 -6.21
N PHE A 102 -3.37 2.74 -5.97
CA PHE A 102 -3.97 2.91 -4.65
C PHE A 102 -5.47 3.11 -4.73
N LEU A 103 -6.15 2.83 -3.64
CA LEU A 103 -7.57 3.13 -3.43
C LEU A 103 -7.71 4.08 -2.25
N ILE A 104 -8.73 4.92 -2.28
CA ILE A 104 -9.17 5.68 -1.12
C ILE A 104 -10.21 4.83 -0.41
N ASP A 105 -9.90 4.42 0.82
CA ASP A 105 -10.77 3.56 1.63
C ASP A 105 -11.82 4.44 2.30
N GLY A 106 -13.09 4.12 2.04
CA GLY A 106 -14.22 4.88 2.58
C GLY A 106 -15.01 4.09 3.61
N LEU A 107 -15.51 4.80 4.62
CA LEU A 107 -16.53 4.32 5.53
C LEU A 107 -17.63 5.37 5.59
N ASP A 108 -18.86 4.96 5.28
CA ASP A 108 -20.00 5.86 5.15
C ASP A 108 -19.72 7.00 4.14
N THR A 109 -19.62 8.23 4.62
CA THR A 109 -19.43 9.43 3.79
C THR A 109 -18.02 9.98 3.80
N ARG A 110 -17.09 9.36 4.55
CA ARG A 110 -15.73 9.86 4.71
C ARG A 110 -14.69 8.79 4.40
N ALA A 111 -13.55 9.22 3.93
CA ALA A 111 -12.38 8.36 3.77
C ALA A 111 -11.71 8.10 5.12
N ILE A 112 -11.27 6.86 5.36
CA ILE A 112 -10.59 6.45 6.59
C ILE A 112 -9.10 6.17 6.37
N GLY A 113 -8.67 6.11 5.11
CA GLY A 113 -7.28 5.83 4.73
C GLY A 113 -7.12 5.62 3.24
N VAL A 114 -6.01 5.03 2.89
CA VAL A 114 -5.72 4.58 1.53
C VAL A 114 -5.16 3.16 1.57
N THR A 115 -5.55 2.32 0.62
CA THR A 115 -4.91 1.02 0.37
C THR A 115 -3.95 1.16 -0.80
N VAL A 116 -2.66 1.01 -0.55
CA VAL A 116 -1.62 0.95 -1.58
C VAL A 116 -1.46 -0.49 -2.05
N ILE A 117 -1.43 -0.69 -3.37
CA ILE A 117 -1.27 -2.01 -4.00
C ILE A 117 0.05 -2.04 -4.75
N PHE A 118 0.98 -2.84 -4.26
CA PHE A 118 2.28 -3.07 -4.90
C PHE A 118 2.16 -4.26 -5.84
N PRO A 119 2.44 -4.11 -7.16
CA PRO A 119 2.45 -5.23 -8.08
C PRO A 119 3.55 -6.24 -7.74
N PRO A 120 3.44 -7.49 -8.26
CA PRO A 120 4.50 -8.48 -8.13
C PRO A 120 5.86 -7.93 -8.53
N TYR A 121 6.90 -8.36 -7.84
CA TYR A 121 8.30 -7.92 -7.98
C TYR A 121 8.63 -6.53 -7.42
N GLN A 122 7.65 -5.69 -7.07
CA GLN A 122 7.98 -4.39 -6.51
C GLN A 122 8.51 -4.49 -5.07
N VAL A 123 7.82 -5.24 -4.20
CA VAL A 123 8.17 -5.39 -2.78
C VAL A 123 8.23 -6.86 -2.32
N ALA A 124 7.88 -7.80 -3.17
CA ALA A 124 7.88 -9.23 -2.90
C ALA A 124 8.05 -10.04 -4.20
N ALA A 125 8.30 -11.34 -4.09
CA ALA A 125 8.43 -12.22 -5.25
C ALA A 125 7.08 -12.38 -5.98
N TYR A 126 7.14 -12.79 -7.26
CA TYR A 126 5.95 -13.04 -8.07
C TYR A 126 4.97 -14.03 -7.42
N ALA A 127 5.51 -15.08 -6.81
CA ALA A 127 4.72 -16.12 -6.15
C ALA A 127 3.91 -15.62 -4.94
N ASP A 128 4.33 -14.51 -4.32
CA ASP A 128 3.61 -13.86 -3.23
C ASP A 128 2.43 -13.00 -3.72
N GLY A 129 2.32 -12.79 -5.04
CA GLY A 129 1.28 -11.97 -5.65
C GLY A 129 1.41 -10.47 -5.34
N PRO A 130 0.40 -9.67 -5.71
CA PRO A 130 0.33 -8.26 -5.33
C PRO A 130 0.24 -8.10 -3.82
N GLN A 131 0.98 -7.13 -3.28
CA GLN A 131 0.96 -6.83 -1.84
C GLN A 131 0.09 -5.59 -1.58
N GLN A 132 -0.86 -5.71 -0.65
CA GLN A 132 -1.74 -4.61 -0.26
C GLN A 132 -1.38 -4.11 1.13
N VAL A 133 -1.37 -2.80 1.29
CA VAL A 133 -1.09 -2.13 2.57
C VAL A 133 -2.11 -1.05 2.83
N GLU A 134 -2.90 -1.24 3.87
CA GLU A 134 -3.82 -0.23 4.37
C GLU A 134 -3.05 0.81 5.19
N VAL A 135 -3.11 2.06 4.77
CA VAL A 135 -2.50 3.20 5.46
C VAL A 135 -3.62 4.06 6.02
N PRO A 136 -3.86 4.02 7.34
CA PRO A 136 -4.95 4.78 7.94
C PRO A 136 -4.71 6.28 7.83
N ALA A 137 -5.79 7.06 7.67
CA ALA A 137 -5.73 8.50 7.48
C ALA A 137 -4.90 9.22 8.55
N LYS A 138 -4.94 8.77 9.80
CA LYS A 138 -4.15 9.34 10.92
C LYS A 138 -2.64 9.44 10.64
N VAL A 139 -2.11 8.63 9.72
CA VAL A 139 -0.67 8.65 9.35
C VAL A 139 -0.32 9.90 8.56
N PHE A 140 -1.26 10.43 7.78
CA PHE A 140 -1.00 11.48 6.81
C PHE A 140 -2.00 12.66 6.86
N TYR A 141 -2.98 12.63 7.75
CA TYR A 141 -4.06 13.62 7.81
C TYR A 141 -3.57 15.07 7.88
N ASP A 142 -2.57 15.35 8.73
CA ASP A 142 -2.02 16.70 8.90
C ASP A 142 -1.28 17.20 7.64
N LEU A 143 -0.90 16.28 6.76
CA LEU A 143 -0.18 16.54 5.51
C LEU A 143 -1.11 16.75 4.32
N LEU A 144 -2.42 16.49 4.48
CA LEU A 144 -3.42 16.71 3.44
C LEU A 144 -3.53 18.20 3.09
N LYS A 145 -3.86 18.45 1.83
CA LYS A 145 -4.34 19.78 1.42
C LYS A 145 -5.60 20.14 2.20
N PRO A 146 -5.80 21.44 2.51
CA PRO A 146 -6.97 21.88 3.28
C PRO A 146 -8.31 21.40 2.71
N GLU A 147 -8.45 21.39 1.38
CA GLU A 147 -9.67 20.98 0.67
C GLU A 147 -10.03 19.51 0.85
N TYR A 148 -9.06 18.64 1.25
CA TYR A 148 -9.32 17.21 1.46
C TYR A 148 -9.53 16.83 2.92
N LYS A 149 -9.22 17.74 3.89
CA LYS A 149 -9.30 17.40 5.30
C LYS A 149 -10.70 16.97 5.76
N ASP A 150 -11.73 17.65 5.26
CA ASP A 150 -13.12 17.32 5.61
C ASP A 150 -13.59 16.00 4.99
N ALA A 151 -12.93 15.56 3.92
CA ALA A 151 -13.25 14.28 3.27
C ALA A 151 -12.66 13.07 4.01
N PHE A 152 -11.69 13.27 4.91
CA PHE A 152 -11.07 12.19 5.68
C PHE A 152 -11.49 12.22 7.15
N ALA A 153 -11.63 11.02 7.75
CA ALA A 153 -11.84 10.82 9.17
C ALA A 153 -10.59 10.24 9.83
N ILE A 154 -10.23 10.78 10.99
CA ILE A 154 -9.12 10.27 11.82
C ILE A 154 -9.59 9.43 13.00
N ASP A 155 -10.90 9.21 13.16
CA ASP A 155 -11.47 8.53 14.32
C ASP A 155 -11.06 7.06 14.36
N THR A 156 -10.51 6.70 15.51
CA THR A 156 -9.87 5.41 15.81
C THR A 156 -10.86 4.25 16.01
N GLU A 157 -12.16 4.50 16.12
CA GLU A 157 -13.14 3.44 16.36
C GLU A 157 -13.53 2.66 15.08
N ALA A 158 -13.40 3.26 13.91
CA ALA A 158 -13.68 2.61 12.62
C ALA A 158 -12.65 1.54 12.23
N ASN A 159 -11.51 1.47 12.89
CA ASN A 159 -10.40 0.56 12.58
C ASN A 159 -10.41 -0.74 13.40
N LYS A 160 -11.56 -1.12 13.97
CA LYS A 160 -11.72 -2.45 14.54
C LYS A 160 -11.97 -3.44 13.41
N PRO A 161 -11.14 -4.50 13.25
CA PRO A 161 -11.44 -5.55 12.29
C PRO A 161 -12.82 -6.11 12.63
N ALA A 162 -13.67 -6.23 11.61
CA ALA A 162 -15.00 -6.84 11.77
C ALA A 162 -14.82 -8.18 12.47
N GLN A 163 -15.27 -8.26 13.72
CA GLN A 163 -15.29 -9.53 14.46
C GLN A 163 -16.21 -10.44 13.67
N GLY A 164 -15.64 -11.58 13.21
CA GLY A 164 -16.32 -12.54 12.38
C GLY A 164 -17.70 -12.89 12.93
N VAL A 165 -18.67 -12.75 12.08
CA VAL A 165 -19.99 -13.38 12.26
C VAL A 165 -19.75 -14.88 12.18
N ARG A 166 -20.11 -15.57 13.25
CA ARG A 166 -20.10 -17.03 13.39
C ARG A 166 -21.07 -17.67 12.41
#